data_716ebe1850dbf1d5b31435378f87d734
#
_entry.id   716ebe1850dbf1d5b31435378f87d734
#
_cell.length_a   1.000
_cell.length_b   1.000
_cell.length_c   1.000
_cell.angle_alpha   90.00
_cell.angle_beta   90.00
_cell.angle_gamma   90.00
#
_symmetry.space_group_name_H-M   'P 1'
#
loop_
_entity.id
_entity.type
_entity.pdbx_description
1 polymer ?
#
loop_
_entity_poly.entity_id
_entity_poly.type
_entity_poly.pdbx_seq_one_letter_code
_entity_poly.pdbx_strand_id
1 'polypeptide(L)'
;MELELCKETYSCYEALPPLVETREQSTETIVPDYCPDIARIVEGSGCLFVRSREIADGRVSVSGSLRVTLLYIADGSGGLKSFSYTLPVEETLDGRLREGCTEASVSGCVSALEVRALNPRKIMTRAAVELTVTPYCAAQLTACGDVTQRAENGIETL
;
A
#
# COMPACT_ATOMS: atom_id res chain seq x y z
N MET A 1 -31.53 -40.39 -17.02
CA MET A 1 -32.24 -39.56 -16.02
C MET A 1 -31.44 -38.28 -15.84
N GLU A 2 -32.01 -37.18 -16.23
CA GLU A 2 -31.33 -35.88 -16.20
C GLU A 2 -31.76 -35.18 -14.89
N LEU A 3 -30.78 -34.81 -14.05
CA LEU A 3 -31.02 -34.07 -12.84
C LEU A 3 -31.17 -32.60 -13.17
N GLU A 4 -32.31 -32.01 -12.88
CA GLU A 4 -32.46 -30.54 -12.96
C GLU A 4 -31.84 -29.87 -11.73
N LEU A 5 -30.79 -29.08 -11.97
CA LEU A 5 -30.07 -28.32 -10.93
C LEU A 5 -30.62 -26.91 -10.85
N CYS A 6 -31.04 -26.52 -9.64
CA CYS A 6 -31.41 -25.14 -9.35
C CYS A 6 -30.15 -24.30 -9.18
N LYS A 7 -29.91 -23.39 -10.12
CA LYS A 7 -28.72 -22.52 -10.13
C LYS A 7 -29.12 -21.13 -9.61
N GLU A 8 -28.34 -20.65 -8.66
CA GLU A 8 -28.46 -19.29 -8.13
C GLU A 8 -27.21 -18.50 -8.52
N THR A 9 -27.39 -17.24 -8.87
CA THR A 9 -26.30 -16.35 -9.25
C THR A 9 -26.14 -15.26 -8.19
N TYR A 10 -24.93 -15.15 -7.66
CA TYR A 10 -24.55 -14.18 -6.64
C TYR A 10 -23.60 -13.15 -7.24
N SER A 11 -23.85 -11.87 -6.94
CA SER A 11 -22.89 -10.81 -7.23
C SER A 11 -21.77 -10.84 -6.18
N CYS A 12 -20.53 -10.86 -6.62
CA CYS A 12 -19.35 -10.89 -5.77
C CYS A 12 -18.22 -10.03 -6.37
N TYR A 13 -17.12 -9.93 -5.66
CA TYR A 13 -15.88 -9.35 -6.17
C TYR A 13 -14.83 -10.44 -6.32
N GLU A 14 -14.12 -10.40 -7.44
CA GLU A 14 -12.96 -11.22 -7.70
C GLU A 14 -11.70 -10.38 -7.45
N ALA A 15 -10.80 -10.89 -6.61
CA ALA A 15 -9.49 -10.31 -6.43
C ALA A 15 -8.59 -10.69 -7.59
N LEU A 16 -7.98 -9.70 -8.25
CA LEU A 16 -6.95 -9.94 -9.25
C LEU A 16 -5.58 -10.15 -8.58
N PRO A 17 -4.60 -10.71 -9.32
CA PRO A 17 -3.24 -10.81 -8.82
C PRO A 17 -2.72 -9.45 -8.35
N PRO A 18 -2.01 -9.40 -7.21
CA PRO A 18 -1.48 -8.15 -6.70
C PRO A 18 -0.41 -7.57 -7.62
N LEU A 19 -0.43 -6.26 -7.77
CA LEU A 19 0.62 -5.47 -8.39
C LEU A 19 1.58 -5.04 -7.30
N VAL A 20 2.86 -5.32 -7.49
CA VAL A 20 3.91 -4.90 -6.54
C VAL A 20 4.88 -4.00 -7.28
N GLU A 21 5.13 -2.83 -6.72
CA GLU A 21 6.07 -1.88 -7.29
C GLU A 21 6.92 -1.24 -6.20
N THR A 22 8.22 -1.12 -6.48
CA THR A 22 9.16 -0.45 -5.59
C THR A 22 9.62 0.84 -6.25
N ARG A 23 9.51 1.94 -5.51
CA ARG A 23 9.96 3.27 -5.94
C ARG A 23 11.02 3.83 -5.02
N GLU A 24 12.09 4.33 -5.60
CA GLU A 24 13.11 5.05 -4.88
C GLU A 24 12.89 6.56 -5.04
N GLN A 25 12.99 7.29 -3.93
CA GLN A 25 12.99 8.73 -3.91
C GLN A 25 14.17 9.25 -3.11
N SER A 26 14.69 10.40 -3.54
CA SER A 26 15.79 11.09 -2.86
C SER A 26 15.40 12.55 -2.66
N THR A 27 15.43 13.02 -1.43
CA THR A 27 14.98 14.37 -1.07
C THR A 27 15.92 15.01 -0.08
N GLU A 28 16.24 16.28 -0.31
CA GLU A 28 16.96 17.11 0.65
C GLU A 28 15.99 17.83 1.59
N THR A 29 16.27 17.81 2.88
CA THR A 29 15.44 18.44 3.91
C THR A 29 16.32 19.33 4.79
N ILE A 30 15.81 20.52 5.12
CA ILE A 30 16.47 21.44 6.06
C ILE A 30 16.04 21.04 7.49
N VAL A 31 16.99 20.98 8.38
CA VAL A 31 16.75 20.76 9.82
C VAL A 31 15.93 21.94 10.36
N PRO A 32 14.82 21.71 11.05
CA PRO A 32 13.99 22.78 11.60
C PRO A 32 14.75 23.69 12.55
N ASP A 33 14.44 24.99 12.56
CA ASP A 33 15.18 26.00 13.33
C ASP A 33 15.16 25.78 14.86
N TYR A 34 14.11 25.11 15.35
CA TYR A 34 13.99 24.72 16.76
C TYR A 34 14.85 23.51 17.14
N CYS A 35 15.45 22.83 16.16
CA CYS A 35 16.36 21.72 16.37
C CYS A 35 17.80 22.22 16.38
N PRO A 36 18.65 21.75 17.32
CA PRO A 36 20.08 22.04 17.28
C PRO A 36 20.75 21.37 16.06
N ASP A 37 21.91 21.90 15.70
CA ASP A 37 22.74 21.40 14.62
C ASP A 37 23.11 19.93 14.79
N ILE A 38 23.17 19.20 13.68
CA ILE A 38 23.52 17.78 13.67
C ILE A 38 25.03 17.62 13.69
N ALA A 39 25.57 17.00 14.72
CA ALA A 39 26.95 16.53 14.73
C ALA A 39 27.07 15.15 14.05
N ARG A 40 26.14 14.23 14.37
CA ARG A 40 26.13 12.88 13.80
C ARG A 40 24.74 12.26 13.82
N ILE A 41 24.32 11.66 12.72
CA ILE A 41 23.10 10.84 12.67
C ILE A 41 23.37 9.49 13.34
N VAL A 42 22.45 9.06 14.19
CA VAL A 42 22.48 7.76 14.86
C VAL A 42 21.62 6.78 14.08
N GLU A 43 20.36 7.14 13.81
CA GLU A 43 19.39 6.28 13.15
C GLU A 43 18.32 7.10 12.43
N GLY A 44 17.83 6.57 11.33
CA GLY A 44 16.62 7.04 10.64
C GLY A 44 15.60 5.93 10.56
N SER A 45 14.35 6.18 10.92
CA SER A 45 13.23 5.27 10.74
C SER A 45 12.14 5.90 9.89
N GLY A 46 11.47 5.09 9.07
CA GLY A 46 10.43 5.53 8.14
C GLY A 46 9.14 4.75 8.32
N CYS A 47 8.00 5.44 8.22
CA CYS A 47 6.68 4.84 8.21
C CYS A 47 5.86 5.42 7.07
N LEU A 48 5.33 4.54 6.21
CA LEU A 48 4.49 4.92 5.09
C LEU A 48 3.03 4.97 5.52
N PHE A 49 2.33 6.04 5.13
CA PHE A 49 0.89 6.22 5.32
C PHE A 49 0.23 6.40 3.94
N VAL A 50 -0.55 5.44 3.52
CA VAL A 50 -1.41 5.56 2.34
C VAL A 50 -2.65 6.38 2.72
N ARG A 51 -2.96 7.42 1.94
CA ARG A 51 -4.10 8.33 2.19
C ARG A 51 -5.26 8.07 1.25
N SER A 52 -4.97 7.96 -0.03
CA SER A 52 -6.00 7.72 -1.04
C SER A 52 -5.51 6.79 -2.13
N ARG A 53 -6.48 6.18 -2.78
CA ARG A 53 -6.32 5.37 -3.97
C ARG A 53 -7.42 5.71 -4.95
N GLU A 54 -7.09 5.74 -6.21
CA GLU A 54 -8.03 6.00 -7.29
C GLU A 54 -7.74 5.04 -8.44
N ILE A 55 -8.81 4.48 -9.00
CA ILE A 55 -8.72 3.61 -10.18
C ILE A 55 -9.31 4.38 -11.35
N ALA A 56 -8.49 4.65 -12.35
CA ALA A 56 -8.88 5.31 -13.57
C ALA A 56 -8.06 4.77 -14.75
N ASP A 57 -8.68 4.60 -15.89
CA ASP A 57 -8.03 4.20 -17.16
C ASP A 57 -7.14 2.95 -17.06
N GLY A 58 -7.56 1.96 -16.28
CA GLY A 58 -6.81 0.72 -16.07
C GLY A 58 -5.56 0.86 -15.18
N ARG A 59 -5.42 1.98 -14.48
CA ARG A 59 -4.31 2.31 -13.57
C ARG A 59 -4.81 2.53 -12.16
N VAL A 60 -3.91 2.36 -11.20
CA VAL A 60 -4.17 2.69 -9.80
C VAL A 60 -3.23 3.81 -9.37
N SER A 61 -3.79 4.97 -9.08
CA SER A 61 -3.06 6.09 -8.48
C SER A 61 -3.15 6.00 -6.97
N VAL A 62 -2.01 6.06 -6.30
CA VAL A 62 -1.88 5.97 -4.84
C VAL A 62 -1.23 7.25 -4.35
N SER A 63 -1.85 7.93 -3.41
CA SER A 63 -1.22 9.05 -2.71
C SER A 63 -1.06 8.75 -1.23
N GLY A 64 0.02 9.26 -0.68
CA GLY A 64 0.38 9.00 0.71
C GLY A 64 1.46 9.92 1.23
N SER A 65 2.03 9.55 2.34
CA SER A 65 3.15 10.26 2.95
C SER A 65 4.09 9.31 3.66
N LEU A 66 5.37 9.53 3.49
CA LEU A 66 6.43 8.88 4.24
C LEU A 66 6.82 9.80 5.41
N ARG A 67 6.54 9.37 6.63
CA ARG A 67 7.07 10.03 7.84
C ARG A 67 8.43 9.43 8.16
N VAL A 68 9.43 10.28 8.22
CA VAL A 68 10.80 9.93 8.63
C VAL A 68 11.06 10.50 10.01
N THR A 69 11.54 9.67 10.90
CA THR A 69 12.01 10.09 12.24
C THR A 69 13.52 9.90 12.30
N LEU A 70 14.21 10.97 12.61
CA LEU A 70 15.66 11.01 12.72
C LEU A 70 16.08 11.08 14.16
N LEU A 71 17.01 10.20 14.55
CA LEU A 71 17.70 10.22 15.83
C LEU A 71 19.15 10.65 15.59
N TYR A 72 19.64 11.67 16.29
CA TYR A 72 20.95 12.24 16.07
C TYR A 72 21.60 12.79 17.34
N ILE A 73 22.90 12.96 17.30
CA ILE A 73 23.68 13.66 18.33
C ILE A 73 23.78 15.12 17.90
N ALA A 74 23.38 16.01 18.81
CA ALA A 74 23.45 17.45 18.60
C ALA A 74 24.88 17.97 18.77
N ASP A 75 25.25 18.95 17.92
CA ASP A 75 26.51 19.65 18.08
C ASP A 75 26.56 20.49 19.36
N GLY A 76 27.74 20.64 19.92
CA GLY A 76 28.00 21.44 21.16
C GLY A 76 27.51 20.76 22.45
N SER A 77 26.30 20.29 22.56
CA SER A 77 25.75 19.64 23.78
C SER A 77 26.06 18.14 23.87
N GLY A 78 26.39 17.49 22.78
CA GLY A 78 26.58 16.04 22.69
C GLY A 78 25.34 15.21 23.04
N GLY A 79 24.20 15.85 23.23
CA GLY A 79 22.95 15.20 23.64
C GLY A 79 22.22 14.52 22.47
N LEU A 80 21.53 13.42 22.79
CA LEU A 80 20.68 12.71 21.84
C LEU A 80 19.40 13.51 21.61
N LYS A 81 19.05 13.75 20.35
CA LYS A 81 17.87 14.50 19.90
C LYS A 81 17.16 13.73 18.79
N SER A 82 15.89 14.04 18.61
CA SER A 82 15.10 13.53 17.50
C SER A 82 14.17 14.58 16.92
N PHE A 83 13.88 14.48 15.64
CA PHE A 83 12.78 15.17 14.99
C PHE A 83 12.20 14.32 13.87
N SER A 84 10.98 14.64 13.48
CA SER A 84 10.30 13.96 12.36
C SER A 84 9.91 14.95 11.28
N TYR A 85 9.95 14.50 10.06
CA TYR A 85 9.48 15.23 8.89
C TYR A 85 8.72 14.30 7.95
N THR A 86 7.99 14.87 7.00
CA THR A 86 7.11 14.10 6.12
C THR A 86 7.46 14.41 4.67
N LEU A 87 7.57 13.36 3.87
CA LEU A 87 7.79 13.42 2.43
C LEU A 87 6.52 12.96 1.72
N PRO A 88 6.07 13.63 0.64
CA PRO A 88 4.96 13.16 -0.15
C PRO A 88 5.34 11.89 -0.90
N VAL A 89 4.36 11.00 -1.08
CA VAL A 89 4.46 9.80 -1.91
C VAL A 89 3.27 9.82 -2.86
N GLU A 90 3.55 9.90 -4.16
CA GLU A 90 2.55 9.85 -5.22
C GLU A 90 3.03 8.87 -6.28
N GLU A 91 2.27 7.81 -6.50
CA GLU A 91 2.64 6.74 -7.43
C GLU A 91 1.43 6.33 -8.28
N THR A 92 1.72 5.98 -9.53
CA THR A 92 0.71 5.43 -10.44
C THR A 92 1.18 4.09 -10.96
N LEU A 93 0.47 3.03 -10.60
CA LEU A 93 0.73 1.68 -11.03
C LEU A 93 -0.09 1.37 -12.28
N ASP A 94 0.58 0.93 -13.34
CA ASP A 94 -0.06 0.49 -14.58
C ASP A 94 -0.41 -1.00 -14.44
N GLY A 95 -1.62 -1.27 -14.00
CA GLY A 95 -2.12 -2.63 -13.79
C GLY A 95 -2.74 -3.26 -15.03
N ARG A 96 -2.94 -2.51 -16.10
CA ARG A 96 -3.76 -2.93 -17.25
C ARG A 96 -5.07 -3.57 -16.79
N LEU A 97 -5.71 -2.91 -15.83
CA LEU A 97 -6.92 -3.44 -15.21
C LEU A 97 -8.03 -3.57 -16.25
N ARG A 98 -8.76 -4.68 -16.19
CA ARG A 98 -9.94 -4.87 -17.05
C ARG A 98 -11.07 -3.93 -16.63
N GLU A 99 -11.99 -3.67 -17.52
CA GLU A 99 -13.23 -2.96 -17.22
C GLU A 99 -13.98 -3.65 -16.06
N GLY A 100 -14.62 -2.87 -15.19
CA GLY A 100 -15.33 -3.36 -14.01
C GLY A 100 -14.49 -3.49 -12.74
N CYS A 101 -13.19 -3.18 -12.78
CA CYS A 101 -12.39 -3.02 -11.58
C CYS A 101 -12.61 -1.61 -11.01
N THR A 102 -13.32 -1.53 -9.90
CA THR A 102 -13.70 -0.25 -9.26
C THR A 102 -13.09 -0.06 -7.88
N GLU A 103 -12.55 -1.12 -7.31
CA GLU A 103 -11.99 -1.13 -5.97
C GLU A 103 -10.58 -1.73 -5.96
N ALA A 104 -9.76 -1.27 -5.02
CA ALA A 104 -8.45 -1.85 -4.76
C ALA A 104 -8.11 -1.80 -3.28
N SER A 105 -7.43 -2.80 -2.79
CA SER A 105 -6.72 -2.75 -1.51
C SER A 105 -5.29 -2.29 -1.76
N VAL A 106 -4.80 -1.36 -0.97
CA VAL A 106 -3.43 -0.86 -1.07
C VAL A 106 -2.74 -1.02 0.27
N SER A 107 -1.60 -1.66 0.25
CA SER A 107 -0.67 -1.72 1.38
C SER A 107 0.72 -1.28 0.92
N GLY A 108 1.54 -0.84 1.84
CA GLY A 108 2.89 -0.48 1.49
C GLY A 108 3.80 -0.41 2.70
N CYS A 109 5.08 -0.54 2.44
CA CYS A 109 6.12 -0.45 3.46
C CYS A 109 7.34 0.31 2.94
N VAL A 110 8.21 0.68 3.86
CA VAL A 110 9.54 1.23 3.55
C VAL A 110 10.52 0.08 3.52
N SER A 111 10.98 -0.31 2.34
CA SER A 111 11.91 -1.43 2.15
C SER A 111 13.35 -1.04 2.41
N ALA A 112 13.71 0.24 2.20
CA ALA A 112 15.01 0.79 2.55
C ALA A 112 14.89 2.28 2.91
N LEU A 113 15.69 2.71 3.88
CA LEU A 113 15.79 4.12 4.28
C LEU A 113 17.23 4.43 4.63
N GLU A 114 17.78 5.45 4.00
CA GLU A 114 19.08 6.01 4.32
C GLU A 114 18.95 7.52 4.53
N VAL A 115 19.48 8.01 5.63
CA VAL A 115 19.55 9.45 5.92
C VAL A 115 21.00 9.84 6.18
N ARG A 116 21.48 10.85 5.43
CA ARG A 116 22.84 11.39 5.57
C ARG A 116 22.79 12.88 5.84
N ALA A 117 23.65 13.37 6.73
CA ALA A 117 23.88 14.78 6.89
C ALA A 117 24.79 15.28 5.73
N LEU A 118 24.30 16.27 4.98
CA LEU A 118 25.11 17.00 3.99
C LEU A 118 25.90 18.12 4.65
N ASN A 119 25.29 18.71 5.68
CA ASN A 119 25.92 19.67 6.57
C ASN A 119 25.12 19.69 7.91
N PRO A 120 25.52 20.43 8.96
CA PRO A 120 24.83 20.41 10.25
C PRO A 120 23.33 20.80 10.20
N ARG A 121 22.89 21.51 9.15
CA ARG A 121 21.52 22.00 8.97
C ARG A 121 20.78 21.37 7.78
N LYS A 122 21.40 20.45 7.04
CA LYS A 122 20.82 19.86 5.83
C LYS A 122 21.07 18.38 5.77
N ILE A 123 20.02 17.62 5.51
CA ILE A 123 20.05 16.17 5.38
C ILE A 123 19.56 15.75 4.00
N MET A 124 20.09 14.65 3.51
CA MET A 124 19.59 13.92 2.35
C MET A 124 18.93 12.63 2.84
N THR A 125 17.72 12.41 2.39
CA THR A 125 16.98 11.18 2.63
C THR A 125 16.83 10.41 1.33
N ARG A 126 17.26 9.16 1.30
CA ARG A 126 16.96 8.22 0.22
C ARG A 126 16.06 7.13 0.81
N ALA A 127 14.90 6.94 0.22
CA ALA A 127 13.94 5.94 0.66
C ALA A 127 13.48 5.08 -0.53
N ALA A 128 13.39 3.77 -0.33
CA ALA A 128 12.69 2.86 -1.21
C ALA A 128 11.36 2.49 -0.56
N VAL A 129 10.27 2.74 -1.29
CA VAL A 129 8.91 2.45 -0.87
C VAL A 129 8.38 1.33 -1.74
N GLU A 130 7.90 0.27 -1.13
CA GLU A 130 7.22 -0.83 -1.80
C GLU A 130 5.71 -0.68 -1.60
N LEU A 131 4.97 -0.72 -2.71
CA LEU A 131 3.51 -0.67 -2.73
C LEU A 131 2.96 -1.98 -3.30
N THR A 132 2.02 -2.57 -2.60
CA THR A 132 1.25 -3.73 -3.05
C THR A 132 -0.20 -3.32 -3.23
N VAL A 133 -0.71 -3.46 -4.44
CA VAL A 133 -2.08 -3.11 -4.83
C VAL A 133 -2.81 -4.36 -5.29
N THR A 134 -3.90 -4.71 -4.64
CA THR A 134 -4.78 -5.81 -5.04
C THR A 134 -6.08 -5.24 -5.58
N PRO A 135 -6.30 -5.28 -6.91
CA PRO A 135 -7.54 -4.81 -7.52
C PRO A 135 -8.68 -5.82 -7.30
N TYR A 136 -9.90 -5.29 -7.20
CA TYR A 136 -11.14 -6.08 -7.10
C TYR A 136 -12.07 -5.69 -8.25
N CYS A 137 -12.53 -6.70 -9.00
CA CYS A 137 -13.47 -6.49 -10.10
C CYS A 137 -14.81 -7.13 -9.75
N ALA A 138 -15.88 -6.48 -10.16
CA ALA A 138 -17.22 -7.06 -10.07
C ALA A 138 -17.28 -8.38 -10.86
N ALA A 139 -17.81 -9.41 -10.25
CA ALA A 139 -17.95 -10.75 -10.81
C ALA A 139 -19.30 -11.37 -10.42
N GLN A 140 -19.68 -12.41 -11.12
CA GLN A 140 -20.84 -13.20 -10.80
C GLN A 140 -20.44 -14.66 -10.56
N LEU A 141 -20.85 -15.20 -9.43
CA LEU A 141 -20.68 -16.61 -9.10
C LEU A 141 -22.02 -17.32 -9.25
N THR A 142 -22.06 -18.34 -10.09
CA THR A 142 -23.23 -19.22 -10.21
C THR A 142 -22.96 -20.49 -9.43
N ALA A 143 -23.78 -20.76 -8.44
CA ALA A 143 -23.70 -21.96 -7.61
C ALA A 143 -24.98 -22.78 -7.74
N CYS A 144 -24.87 -24.09 -7.55
CA CYS A 144 -26.02 -24.97 -7.44
C CYS A 144 -26.54 -24.92 -6.00
N GLY A 145 -27.73 -24.33 -5.80
CA GLY A 145 -28.35 -24.21 -4.49
C GLY A 145 -29.16 -25.45 -4.10
N ASP A 146 -29.81 -26.11 -5.07
CA ASP A 146 -30.64 -27.28 -4.81
C ASP A 146 -30.86 -28.16 -6.07
N VAL A 147 -31.50 -29.33 -5.87
CA VAL A 147 -31.92 -30.24 -6.92
C VAL A 147 -33.44 -30.28 -6.95
N THR A 148 -34.05 -29.96 -8.09
CA THR A 148 -35.53 -29.82 -8.23
C THR A 148 -36.32 -31.12 -8.07
N GLN A 149 -35.68 -32.28 -8.19
CA GLN A 149 -36.36 -33.60 -8.11
C GLN A 149 -35.84 -34.47 -6.98
N ARG A 150 -35.77 -33.95 -5.77
CA ARG A 150 -35.24 -34.70 -4.61
C ARG A 150 -36.03 -35.96 -4.28
N ALA A 151 -37.36 -35.90 -4.38
CA ALA A 151 -38.24 -37.01 -4.00
C ALA A 151 -38.16 -38.22 -4.95
N GLU A 152 -37.86 -37.98 -6.23
CA GLU A 152 -37.78 -39.05 -7.22
C GLU A 152 -36.41 -39.73 -7.29
N ASN A 153 -35.38 -39.09 -6.78
CA ASN A 153 -33.99 -39.55 -6.87
C ASN A 153 -33.43 -40.15 -5.57
N GLY A 154 -34.22 -40.21 -4.49
CA GLY A 154 -33.77 -40.77 -3.22
C GLY A 154 -32.62 -40.00 -2.55
N ILE A 155 -32.47 -38.72 -2.84
CA ILE A 155 -31.45 -37.86 -2.22
C ILE A 155 -31.98 -37.39 -0.87
N GLU A 156 -31.42 -37.94 0.20
CA GLU A 156 -31.67 -37.46 1.55
C GLU A 156 -30.76 -36.24 1.86
N THR A 157 -31.35 -35.19 2.43
CA THR A 157 -30.59 -34.09 3.01
C THR A 157 -29.99 -34.54 4.32
N LEU A 158 -28.68 -34.49 4.44
CA LEU A 158 -27.95 -34.58 5.70
C LEU A 158 -28.06 -33.28 6.47
#